data_a70f851f13ea1c606d3efaa4edc672c5
#
_entry.id   a70f851f13ea1c606d3efaa4edc672c5
#
_cell.length_a   1.000
_cell.length_b   1.000
_cell.length_c   1.000
_cell.angle_alpha   90.00
_cell.angle_beta   90.00
_cell.angle_gamma   90.00
#
_symmetry.space_group_name_H-M   'P 1'
#
loop_
_entity.id
_entity.type
_entity.pdbx_description
1 polymer ?
#
loop_
_entity_poly.entity_id
_entity_poly.type
_entity_poly.pdbx_seq_one_letter_code
_entity_poly.pdbx_strand_id
1 'polypeptide(L)'
;MPALRVTRRHGLRLLGGGMLAAVLGGCGWRLRGSSGGVSLDGRLVQVRDQTGSVALRRAVRQAIEGSGGRYTEASGEADWVLTLHGSERSRETASVDADGEVLDYRLTYVLDYSLAEAEGERLVARQSLEAERTFADPAGGADARRAREDELAAELRAEVVRLLMLRLQTLH
;
A
#
# COMPACT_ATOMS: atom_id res chain seq x y z
N MET A 1 55.11 55.90 11.23
CA MET A 1 54.48 54.59 11.36
C MET A 1 53.28 54.72 12.28
N PRO A 2 52.02 54.72 11.83
CA PRO A 2 50.84 54.77 12.69
C PRO A 2 50.36 53.37 13.03
N ALA A 3 50.19 53.12 14.35
CA ALA A 3 49.64 51.87 14.87
C ALA A 3 48.13 51.83 14.71
N LEU A 4 47.61 50.78 14.06
CA LEU A 4 46.19 50.50 13.93
C LEU A 4 45.66 49.97 15.27
N ARG A 5 44.82 50.81 15.94
CA ARG A 5 44.03 50.36 17.12
C ARG A 5 42.83 49.60 16.61
N VAL A 6 42.88 48.26 16.71
CA VAL A 6 41.72 47.41 16.52
C VAL A 6 40.78 47.54 17.70
N THR A 7 39.63 48.16 17.51
CA THR A 7 38.62 48.38 18.54
C THR A 7 37.90 47.08 18.88
N ARG A 8 37.95 46.70 20.13
CA ARG A 8 37.41 45.47 20.78
C ARG A 8 35.92 45.22 20.53
N ARG A 9 35.20 46.20 19.94
CA ARG A 9 33.74 46.16 19.69
C ARG A 9 33.33 45.41 18.43
N HIS A 10 34.21 45.13 17.49
CA HIS A 10 33.89 44.44 16.23
C HIS A 10 34.05 42.91 16.33
N GLY A 11 34.88 42.40 17.29
CA GLY A 11 35.06 40.98 17.53
C GLY A 11 33.83 40.27 18.12
N LEU A 12 33.04 41.01 18.91
CA LEU A 12 31.89 40.46 19.64
C LEU A 12 30.64 40.26 18.73
N ARG A 13 30.57 41.01 17.63
CA ARG A 13 29.47 40.93 16.66
C ARG A 13 29.63 39.77 15.64
N LEU A 14 30.84 39.33 15.38
CA LEU A 14 31.14 38.20 14.49
C LEU A 14 30.94 36.84 15.17
N LEU A 15 31.14 36.75 16.51
CA LEU A 15 30.88 35.54 17.27
C LEU A 15 29.39 35.26 17.50
N GLY A 16 28.54 36.30 17.60
CA GLY A 16 27.09 36.14 17.74
C GLY A 16 26.37 35.67 16.44
N GLY A 17 26.88 36.04 15.27
CA GLY A 17 26.30 35.66 13.98
C GLY A 17 26.56 34.20 13.58
N GLY A 18 27.73 33.65 13.98
CA GLY A 18 28.08 32.27 13.67
C GLY A 18 27.34 31.21 14.48
N MET A 19 26.97 31.55 15.71
CA MET A 19 26.30 30.61 16.62
C MET A 19 24.79 30.47 16.30
N LEU A 20 24.16 31.50 15.71
CA LEU A 20 22.74 31.45 15.32
C LEU A 20 22.50 30.63 14.04
N ALA A 21 23.48 30.56 13.13
CA ALA A 21 23.40 29.77 11.91
C ALA A 21 23.54 28.25 12.14
N ALA A 22 24.19 27.83 13.24
CA ALA A 22 24.39 26.42 13.58
C ALA A 22 23.13 25.77 14.18
N VAL A 23 22.18 26.56 14.72
CA VAL A 23 20.96 26.04 15.35
C VAL A 23 19.86 25.77 14.32
N LEU A 24 19.92 26.38 13.15
CA LEU A 24 18.92 26.20 12.05
C LEU A 24 19.21 24.98 11.16
N GLY A 25 20.39 24.36 11.25
CA GLY A 25 20.77 23.17 10.50
C GLY A 25 20.36 21.83 11.14
N GLY A 26 19.78 21.84 12.34
CA GLY A 26 19.55 20.64 13.14
C GLY A 26 18.13 20.03 13.11
N CYS A 27 17.17 20.63 12.41
CA CYS A 27 15.84 20.02 12.24
C CYS A 27 15.83 19.05 11.06
N GLY A 28 16.58 17.97 11.18
CA GLY A 28 16.46 16.80 10.32
C GLY A 28 15.12 16.10 10.59
N TRP A 29 14.01 16.74 10.30
CA TRP A 29 12.72 16.07 10.24
C TRP A 29 12.71 15.21 8.96
N ARG A 30 13.31 14.03 9.02
CA ARG A 30 13.04 13.00 8.04
C ARG A 30 11.56 12.67 8.14
N LEU A 31 10.79 13.03 7.12
CA LEU A 31 9.46 12.49 6.94
C LEU A 31 9.60 10.95 6.98
N ARG A 32 9.15 10.36 8.06
CA ARG A 32 9.02 8.91 8.21
C ARG A 32 7.88 8.48 7.29
N GLY A 33 8.18 8.24 6.02
CA GLY A 33 7.16 7.91 5.02
C GLY A 33 7.60 8.05 3.57
N SER A 34 8.76 8.65 3.29
CA SER A 34 9.20 8.86 1.90
C SER A 34 10.27 7.89 1.38
N SER A 35 10.64 6.87 2.17
CA SER A 35 11.54 5.79 1.72
C SER A 35 11.21 4.41 2.31
N GLY A 36 10.01 4.25 2.90
CA GLY A 36 9.45 2.96 3.28
C GLY A 36 8.47 2.45 2.23
N GLY A 37 8.79 2.61 0.96
CA GLY A 37 8.07 1.88 -0.08
C GLY A 37 8.31 0.39 0.12
N VAL A 38 7.27 -0.40 -0.10
CA VAL A 38 7.35 -1.85 -0.20
C VAL A 38 8.48 -2.16 -1.17
N SER A 39 9.64 -2.66 -0.73
CA SER A 39 10.72 -3.06 -1.61
C SER A 39 10.75 -4.58 -1.69
N LEU A 40 10.62 -5.08 -2.89
CA LEU A 40 10.84 -6.49 -3.19
C LEU A 40 12.28 -6.74 -3.67
N ASP A 41 13.16 -5.72 -3.59
CA ASP A 41 14.61 -5.79 -3.86
C ASP A 41 14.99 -6.53 -5.16
N GLY A 42 14.22 -6.32 -6.23
CA GLY A 42 14.43 -6.95 -7.53
C GLY A 42 14.04 -8.42 -7.60
N ARG A 43 13.41 -9.00 -6.56
CA ARG A 43 12.94 -10.39 -6.53
C ARG A 43 12.05 -10.69 -7.72
N LEU A 44 12.27 -11.84 -8.34
CA LEU A 44 11.40 -12.36 -9.38
C LEU A 44 10.25 -13.14 -8.74
N VAL A 45 9.04 -12.60 -8.84
CA VAL A 45 7.82 -13.19 -8.27
C VAL A 45 7.01 -13.84 -9.38
N GLN A 46 6.91 -15.17 -9.35
CA GLN A 46 5.97 -15.91 -10.18
C GLN A 46 4.57 -15.80 -9.57
N VAL A 47 3.58 -15.36 -10.35
CA VAL A 47 2.19 -15.30 -9.91
C VAL A 47 1.39 -16.40 -10.59
N ARG A 48 0.86 -17.32 -9.78
CA ARG A 48 -0.09 -18.37 -10.18
C ARG A 48 -1.50 -17.89 -9.86
N ASP A 49 -2.22 -17.42 -10.86
CA ASP A 49 -3.58 -16.89 -10.69
C ASP A 49 -4.61 -17.99 -10.96
N GLN A 50 -5.32 -18.39 -9.91
CA GLN A 50 -6.46 -19.33 -9.95
C GLN A 50 -7.81 -18.62 -9.85
N THR A 51 -7.81 -17.28 -9.69
CA THR A 51 -9.04 -16.49 -9.50
C THR A 51 -9.78 -16.23 -10.81
N GLY A 52 -9.08 -16.26 -11.94
CA GLY A 52 -9.61 -15.89 -13.26
C GLY A 52 -9.86 -14.37 -13.41
N SER A 53 -9.54 -13.56 -12.41
CA SER A 53 -9.80 -12.12 -12.43
C SER A 53 -8.67 -11.34 -13.10
N VAL A 54 -8.88 -10.95 -14.37
CA VAL A 54 -7.93 -10.13 -15.12
C VAL A 54 -7.59 -8.81 -14.39
N ALA A 55 -8.60 -8.22 -13.75
CA ALA A 55 -8.42 -6.96 -13.01
C ALA A 55 -7.54 -7.13 -11.76
N LEU A 56 -7.72 -8.22 -11.01
CA LEU A 56 -6.89 -8.54 -9.85
C LEU A 56 -5.45 -8.85 -10.27
N ARG A 57 -5.26 -9.71 -11.28
CA ARG A 57 -3.94 -10.05 -11.80
C ARG A 57 -3.16 -8.82 -12.26
N ARG A 58 -3.82 -7.89 -12.97
CA ARG A 58 -3.22 -6.61 -13.38
C ARG A 58 -2.81 -5.77 -12.17
N ALA A 59 -3.67 -5.67 -11.15
CA ALA A 59 -3.38 -4.90 -9.94
C ALA A 59 -2.19 -5.49 -9.16
N VAL A 60 -2.12 -6.83 -9.01
CA VAL A 60 -1.01 -7.52 -8.37
C VAL A 60 0.30 -7.32 -9.15
N ARG A 61 0.28 -7.46 -10.48
CA ARG A 61 1.44 -7.20 -11.33
C ARG A 61 1.97 -5.79 -11.13
N GLN A 62 1.09 -4.78 -11.23
CA GLN A 62 1.48 -3.37 -11.04
C GLN A 62 2.04 -3.11 -9.64
N ALA A 63 1.49 -3.75 -8.62
CA ALA A 63 1.97 -3.62 -7.25
C ALA A 63 3.35 -4.24 -7.04
N ILE A 64 3.62 -5.43 -7.61
CA ILE A 64 4.94 -6.08 -7.59
C ILE A 64 5.97 -5.19 -8.30
N GLU A 65 5.68 -4.76 -9.54
CA GLU A 65 6.58 -3.92 -10.34
C GLU A 65 6.82 -2.55 -9.66
N GLY A 66 5.76 -1.94 -9.12
CA GLY A 66 5.83 -0.68 -8.37
C GLY A 66 6.60 -0.78 -7.04
N SER A 67 6.78 -1.99 -6.53
CA SER A 67 7.55 -2.29 -5.31
C SER A 67 9.00 -2.70 -5.60
N GLY A 68 9.48 -2.51 -6.84
CA GLY A 68 10.84 -2.87 -7.25
C GLY A 68 11.03 -4.36 -7.53
N GLY A 69 9.98 -5.18 -7.47
CA GLY A 69 10.00 -6.57 -7.87
C GLY A 69 9.86 -6.76 -9.38
N ARG A 70 10.08 -7.97 -9.84
CA ARG A 70 9.84 -8.41 -11.21
C ARG A 70 8.72 -9.44 -11.23
N TYR A 71 7.75 -9.24 -12.11
CA TYR A 71 6.61 -10.12 -12.26
C TYR A 71 6.84 -11.13 -13.38
N THR A 72 6.43 -12.40 -13.18
CA THR A 72 6.37 -13.43 -14.23
C THR A 72 5.19 -14.37 -14.02
N GLU A 73 4.65 -14.90 -15.11
CA GLU A 73 3.70 -16.03 -15.09
C GLU A 73 4.42 -17.34 -15.45
N ALA A 74 5.64 -17.26 -15.99
CA ALA A 74 6.43 -18.41 -16.36
C ALA A 74 6.98 -19.14 -15.13
N SER A 75 6.95 -20.48 -15.18
CA SER A 75 7.61 -21.32 -14.19
C SER A 75 9.09 -21.49 -14.51
N GLY A 76 9.96 -21.47 -13.49
CA GLY A 76 11.33 -21.94 -13.61
C GLY A 76 12.42 -21.11 -12.92
N GLU A 77 12.37 -19.78 -12.90
CA GLU A 77 13.47 -18.97 -12.35
C GLU A 77 13.01 -17.95 -11.29
N ALA A 78 11.84 -18.18 -10.69
CA ALA A 78 11.31 -17.24 -9.71
C ALA A 78 12.02 -17.43 -8.36
N ASP A 79 12.22 -16.33 -7.63
CA ASP A 79 12.64 -16.40 -6.24
C ASP A 79 11.45 -16.81 -5.36
N TRP A 80 10.26 -16.27 -5.68
CA TRP A 80 9.02 -16.53 -4.96
C TRP A 80 7.88 -16.96 -5.88
N VAL A 81 7.02 -17.82 -5.37
CA VAL A 81 5.80 -18.29 -6.03
C VAL A 81 4.60 -17.81 -5.21
N LEU A 82 3.95 -16.74 -5.68
CA LEU A 82 2.70 -16.22 -5.14
C LEU A 82 1.52 -16.89 -5.82
N THR A 83 0.71 -17.63 -5.08
CA THR A 83 -0.51 -18.26 -5.60
C THR A 83 -1.73 -17.48 -5.11
N LEU A 84 -2.54 -16.98 -6.03
CA LEU A 84 -3.85 -16.38 -5.77
C LEU A 84 -4.89 -17.48 -5.95
N HIS A 85 -5.43 -18.01 -4.84
CA HIS A 85 -6.32 -19.17 -4.85
C HIS A 85 -7.76 -18.85 -5.21
N GLY A 86 -8.24 -17.68 -4.77
CA GLY A 86 -9.61 -17.24 -5.00
C GLY A 86 -9.77 -15.77 -4.63
N SER A 87 -10.77 -15.14 -5.22
CA SER A 87 -11.23 -13.83 -4.79
C SER A 87 -12.74 -13.77 -4.84
N GLU A 88 -13.34 -13.18 -3.83
CA GLU A 88 -14.79 -13.08 -3.68
C GLU A 88 -15.19 -11.64 -3.38
N ARG A 89 -16.34 -11.24 -3.93
CA ARG A 89 -17.03 -10.00 -3.60
C ARG A 89 -18.41 -10.35 -3.08
N SER A 90 -18.74 -9.91 -1.87
CA SER A 90 -20.05 -10.07 -1.27
C SER A 90 -20.63 -8.72 -0.85
N ARG A 91 -21.96 -8.63 -0.90
CA ARG A 91 -22.71 -7.50 -0.39
C ARG A 91 -23.73 -7.97 0.63
N GLU A 92 -23.80 -7.26 1.75
CA GLU A 92 -24.76 -7.49 2.82
C GLU A 92 -25.49 -6.19 3.16
N THR A 93 -26.72 -6.29 3.69
CA THR A 93 -27.40 -5.15 4.27
C THR A 93 -26.75 -4.78 5.59
N ALA A 94 -26.27 -3.53 5.71
CA ALA A 94 -25.62 -3.04 6.91
C ALA A 94 -26.60 -2.35 7.87
N SER A 95 -27.58 -1.62 7.34
CA SER A 95 -28.63 -0.97 8.15
C SER A 95 -29.96 -0.87 7.42
N VAL A 96 -31.04 -0.78 8.18
CA VAL A 96 -32.40 -0.53 7.71
C VAL A 96 -33.03 0.59 8.53
N ASP A 97 -34.04 1.26 7.98
CA ASP A 97 -34.86 2.21 8.70
C ASP A 97 -35.98 1.55 9.52
N ALA A 98 -36.86 2.39 10.11
CA ALA A 98 -37.99 1.92 10.94
C ALA A 98 -39.07 1.15 10.12
N ASP A 99 -39.12 1.36 8.81
CA ASP A 99 -40.06 0.74 7.90
C ASP A 99 -39.49 -0.54 7.25
N GLY A 100 -38.18 -0.83 7.53
CA GLY A 100 -37.45 -1.99 7.02
C GLY A 100 -36.81 -1.74 5.66
N GLU A 101 -36.79 -0.50 5.17
CA GLU A 101 -36.06 -0.15 3.95
C GLU A 101 -34.57 -0.10 4.21
N VAL A 102 -33.77 -0.56 3.24
CA VAL A 102 -32.30 -0.59 3.37
C VAL A 102 -31.74 0.81 3.30
N LEU A 103 -31.00 1.24 4.32
CA LEU A 103 -30.27 2.50 4.35
C LEU A 103 -28.83 2.34 3.83
N ASP A 104 -28.14 1.29 4.31
CA ASP A 104 -26.74 1.06 3.98
C ASP A 104 -26.49 -0.40 3.61
N TYR A 105 -25.51 -0.56 2.71
CA TYR A 105 -24.91 -1.84 2.36
C TYR A 105 -23.47 -1.89 2.81
N ARG A 106 -22.99 -3.11 3.16
CA ARG A 106 -21.57 -3.43 3.32
C ARG A 106 -21.12 -4.22 2.12
N LEU A 107 -20.05 -3.76 1.46
CA LEU A 107 -19.36 -4.46 0.40
C LEU A 107 -18.04 -4.99 0.97
N THR A 108 -17.79 -6.28 0.80
CA THR A 108 -16.58 -6.97 1.23
C THR A 108 -15.86 -7.55 0.03
N TYR A 109 -14.54 -7.46 0.01
CA TYR A 109 -13.68 -8.11 -0.97
C TYR A 109 -12.64 -8.96 -0.25
N VAL A 110 -12.61 -10.25 -0.57
CA VAL A 110 -11.70 -11.24 0.02
C VAL A 110 -10.74 -11.74 -1.05
N LEU A 111 -9.48 -11.94 -0.69
CA LEU A 111 -8.45 -12.57 -1.51
C LEU A 111 -7.76 -13.69 -0.72
N ASP A 112 -7.85 -14.90 -1.20
CA ASP A 112 -7.09 -16.05 -0.69
C ASP A 112 -5.76 -16.17 -1.42
N TYR A 113 -4.68 -16.27 -0.68
CA TYR A 113 -3.33 -16.41 -1.24
C TYR A 113 -2.43 -17.32 -0.41
N SER A 114 -1.33 -17.75 -1.01
CA SER A 114 -0.20 -18.37 -0.34
C SER A 114 1.10 -17.96 -1.02
N LEU A 115 2.22 -18.07 -0.30
CA LEU A 115 3.56 -17.77 -0.81
C LEU A 115 4.50 -18.93 -0.50
N ALA A 116 5.35 -19.28 -1.46
CA ALA A 116 6.43 -20.24 -1.29
C ALA A 116 7.71 -19.73 -1.97
N GLU A 117 8.86 -20.25 -1.60
CA GLU A 117 10.08 -20.13 -2.38
C GLU A 117 10.02 -21.02 -3.64
N ALA A 118 10.91 -20.77 -4.60
CA ALA A 118 10.97 -21.55 -5.85
C ALA A 118 11.20 -23.03 -5.59
N GLU A 119 12.00 -23.37 -4.58
CA GLU A 119 12.31 -24.73 -4.15
C GLU A 119 11.14 -25.41 -3.43
N GLY A 120 10.04 -24.68 -3.19
CA GLY A 120 8.81 -25.20 -2.60
C GLY A 120 8.71 -25.02 -1.10
N GLU A 121 9.68 -24.39 -0.43
CA GLU A 121 9.54 -24.03 0.97
C GLU A 121 8.40 -23.04 1.16
N ARG A 122 7.50 -23.34 2.09
CA ARG A 122 6.32 -22.51 2.34
C ARG A 122 6.66 -21.35 3.25
N LEU A 123 6.65 -20.14 2.70
CA LEU A 123 6.82 -18.90 3.47
C LEU A 123 5.52 -18.44 4.13
N VAL A 124 4.40 -18.54 3.41
CA VAL A 124 3.06 -18.20 3.90
C VAL A 124 2.10 -19.30 3.53
N ALA A 125 1.45 -19.90 4.53
CA ALA A 125 0.35 -20.83 4.30
C ALA A 125 -0.84 -20.10 3.65
N ARG A 126 -1.77 -20.86 3.05
CA ARG A 126 -3.00 -20.28 2.51
C ARG A 126 -3.72 -19.49 3.61
N GLN A 127 -3.99 -18.23 3.35
CA GLN A 127 -4.72 -17.31 4.22
C GLN A 127 -5.48 -16.27 3.39
N SER A 128 -6.44 -15.60 4.03
CA SER A 128 -7.28 -14.60 3.41
C SER A 128 -6.85 -13.18 3.82
N LEU A 129 -6.97 -12.26 2.89
CA LEU A 129 -6.97 -10.82 3.12
C LEU A 129 -8.34 -10.28 2.78
N GLU A 130 -8.82 -9.37 3.59
CA GLU A 130 -10.15 -8.79 3.47
C GLU A 130 -10.09 -7.28 3.56
N ALA A 131 -10.95 -6.62 2.77
CA ALA A 131 -11.24 -5.21 2.87
C ALA A 131 -12.74 -4.99 2.73
N GLU A 132 -13.30 -4.04 3.47
CA GLU A 132 -14.73 -3.74 3.46
C GLU A 132 -15.00 -2.24 3.39
N ARG A 133 -16.19 -1.88 2.85
CA ARG A 133 -16.73 -0.53 2.85
C ARG A 133 -18.24 -0.57 3.03
N THR A 134 -18.74 0.33 3.87
CA THR A 134 -20.17 0.62 3.96
C THR A 134 -20.50 1.80 3.04
N PHE A 135 -21.64 1.72 2.37
CA PHE A 135 -22.14 2.79 1.51
C PHE A 135 -23.65 2.88 1.59
N ALA A 136 -24.19 4.10 1.54
CA ALA A 136 -25.63 4.33 1.53
C ALA A 136 -26.26 3.81 0.24
N ASP A 137 -27.50 3.32 0.32
CA ASP A 137 -28.26 2.94 -0.88
C ASP A 137 -28.47 4.17 -1.77
N PRO A 138 -27.89 4.21 -2.97
CA PRO A 138 -27.94 5.42 -3.79
C PRO A 138 -29.34 5.66 -4.34
N ALA A 139 -29.76 6.92 -4.37
CA ALA A 139 -30.93 7.33 -5.11
C ALA A 139 -30.73 6.99 -6.61
N GLY A 140 -31.68 6.27 -7.21
CA GLY A 140 -31.57 5.84 -8.61
C GLY A 140 -31.72 4.33 -8.81
N GLY A 141 -31.95 3.60 -7.72
CA GLY A 141 -32.31 2.18 -7.76
C GLY A 141 -31.17 1.25 -8.12
N ALA A 142 -31.51 0.10 -8.70
CA ALA A 142 -30.56 -1.00 -8.88
C ALA A 142 -29.35 -0.69 -9.78
N ASP A 143 -29.50 0.17 -10.78
CA ASP A 143 -28.41 0.49 -11.70
C ASP A 143 -27.40 1.45 -11.06
N ALA A 144 -27.88 2.46 -10.32
CA ALA A 144 -27.02 3.34 -9.55
C ALA A 144 -26.25 2.57 -8.46
N ARG A 145 -26.93 1.61 -7.83
CA ARG A 145 -26.31 0.73 -6.82
C ARG A 145 -25.22 -0.13 -7.43
N ARG A 146 -25.46 -0.77 -8.57
CA ARG A 146 -24.43 -1.58 -9.26
C ARG A 146 -23.21 -0.74 -9.65
N ALA A 147 -23.43 0.45 -10.20
CA ALA A 147 -22.33 1.35 -10.56
C ALA A 147 -21.48 1.71 -9.34
N ARG A 148 -22.12 2.00 -8.19
CA ARG A 148 -21.41 2.30 -6.93
C ARG A 148 -20.66 1.08 -6.40
N GLU A 149 -21.26 -0.10 -6.46
CA GLU A 149 -20.60 -1.36 -6.08
C GLU A 149 -19.36 -1.65 -6.92
N ASP A 150 -19.42 -1.43 -8.23
CA ASP A 150 -18.29 -1.68 -9.12
C ASP A 150 -17.13 -0.70 -8.87
N GLU A 151 -17.44 0.57 -8.57
CA GLU A 151 -16.45 1.56 -8.15
C GLU A 151 -15.77 1.14 -6.86
N LEU A 152 -16.56 0.84 -5.81
CA LEU A 152 -16.04 0.41 -4.51
C LEU A 152 -15.28 -0.93 -4.59
N ALA A 153 -15.73 -1.86 -5.42
CA ALA A 153 -15.01 -3.12 -5.63
C ALA A 153 -13.62 -2.90 -6.25
N ALA A 154 -13.45 -1.89 -7.08
CA ALA A 154 -12.14 -1.52 -7.61
C ALA A 154 -11.23 -0.94 -6.50
N GLU A 155 -11.77 -0.10 -5.62
CA GLU A 155 -11.05 0.45 -4.45
C GLU A 155 -10.64 -0.66 -3.48
N LEU A 156 -11.58 -1.54 -3.09
CA LEU A 156 -11.33 -2.65 -2.17
C LEU A 156 -10.29 -3.64 -2.70
N ARG A 157 -10.35 -3.94 -4.01
CA ARG A 157 -9.33 -4.76 -4.67
C ARG A 157 -7.95 -4.11 -4.57
N ALA A 158 -7.84 -2.81 -4.80
CA ALA A 158 -6.58 -2.09 -4.66
C ALA A 158 -6.08 -2.11 -3.20
N GLU A 159 -6.98 -1.99 -2.22
CA GLU A 159 -6.65 -2.06 -0.80
C GLU A 159 -6.13 -3.45 -0.41
N VAL A 160 -6.81 -4.53 -0.83
CA VAL A 160 -6.37 -5.91 -0.57
C VAL A 160 -5.01 -6.20 -1.20
N VAL A 161 -4.76 -5.71 -2.42
CA VAL A 161 -3.45 -5.83 -3.08
C VAL A 161 -2.37 -5.05 -2.31
N ARG A 162 -2.70 -3.87 -1.78
CA ARG A 162 -1.78 -3.11 -0.91
C ARG A 162 -1.45 -3.88 0.37
N LEU A 163 -2.46 -4.49 1.02
CA LEU A 163 -2.26 -5.34 2.20
C LEU A 163 -1.39 -6.55 1.88
N LEU A 164 -1.60 -7.18 0.72
CA LEU A 164 -0.76 -8.27 0.23
C LEU A 164 0.71 -7.83 0.12
N MET A 165 0.98 -6.69 -0.51
CA MET A 165 2.36 -6.17 -0.63
C MET A 165 2.99 -5.90 0.73
N LEU A 166 2.25 -5.31 1.68
CA LEU A 166 2.74 -5.08 3.05
C LEU A 166 3.09 -6.40 3.75
N ARG A 167 2.31 -7.46 3.50
CA ARG A 167 2.57 -8.78 4.08
C ARG A 167 3.84 -9.40 3.50
N LEU A 168 4.04 -9.29 2.19
CA LEU A 168 5.25 -9.80 1.53
C LEU A 168 6.52 -9.15 2.04
N GLN A 169 6.47 -7.86 2.44
CA GLN A 169 7.62 -7.15 3.02
C GLN A 169 8.06 -7.66 4.38
N THR A 170 7.13 -8.18 5.19
CA THR A 170 7.46 -8.64 6.57
C THR A 170 8.16 -9.99 6.61
N LEU A 171 8.45 -10.57 5.44
CA LEU A 171 9.06 -11.91 5.30
C LEU A 171 10.58 -11.87 5.04
N HIS A 172 11.21 -10.73 5.35
CA HIS A 172 12.68 -10.57 5.25
C HIS A 172 13.40 -11.02 6.51
#